data_9075d3f061fdb6ab543fcd6f0a06d33c
#
_entry.id   9075d3f061fdb6ab543fcd6f0a06d33c
#
_cell.length_a   1.000
_cell.length_b   1.000
_cell.length_c   1.000
_cell.angle_alpha   90.00
_cell.angle_beta   90.00
_cell.angle_gamma   90.00
#
_symmetry.space_group_name_H-M   'P 1'
#
loop_
_entity.id
_entity.type
_entity.pdbx_description
1 polymer ?
#
loop_
_entity_poly.entity_id
_entity_poly.type
_entity_poly.pdbx_seq_one_letter_code
_entity_poly.pdbx_strand_id
1 'polypeptide(L)'
;MALRMAVNDEQAELDKLLDLIPELVKSKGRAVVISFMSLEDRKVKVKFRNWQQEGLANVLTKRPLAPTEMEIQVNPASRSAKLRALELN
;
A
#
# COMPACT_ATOMS: atom_id res chain seq x y z
N MET A 1 -15.76 1.67 2.82
CA MET A 1 -14.70 2.21 3.68
C MET A 1 -13.35 2.05 3.02
N ALA A 2 -12.52 3.07 3.09
CA ALA A 2 -11.16 3.01 2.57
C ALA A 2 -10.17 3.20 3.71
N LEU A 3 -9.13 2.37 3.73
CA LEU A 3 -8.03 2.49 4.68
C LEU A 3 -6.82 3.07 3.96
N ARG A 4 -6.25 4.13 4.52
CA ARG A 4 -5.02 4.73 4.01
C ARG A 4 -3.94 4.63 5.07
N MET A 5 -2.77 4.22 4.65
CA MET A 5 -1.63 4.03 5.54
C MET A 5 -0.38 4.66 4.93
N ALA A 6 0.34 5.41 5.74
CA ALA A 6 1.69 5.86 5.43
C ALA A 6 2.65 5.06 6.30
N VAL A 7 3.69 4.51 5.68
CA VAL A 7 4.62 3.61 6.35
C VAL A 7 5.88 4.37 6.73
N ASN A 8 6.24 4.32 8.00
CA ASN A 8 7.51 4.83 8.51
C ASN A 8 8.55 3.69 8.55
N ASP A 9 9.77 4.00 8.95
CA ASP A 9 10.93 3.11 8.88
C ASP A 9 10.85 1.82 9.72
N GLU A 10 9.74 1.55 10.37
CA GLU A 10 9.62 0.40 11.26
C GLU A 10 8.97 -0.79 10.57
N GLN A 11 9.80 -1.67 10.04
CA GLN A 11 9.34 -2.82 9.25
C GLN A 11 8.52 -3.82 10.05
N ALA A 12 8.81 -4.00 11.33
CA ALA A 12 8.03 -4.92 12.17
C ALA A 12 6.59 -4.44 12.34
N GLU A 13 6.39 -3.13 12.47
CA GLU A 13 5.05 -2.56 12.54
C GLU A 13 4.33 -2.64 11.20
N LEU A 14 5.06 -2.47 10.09
CA LEU A 14 4.47 -2.62 8.77
C LEU A 14 3.87 -4.01 8.58
N ASP A 15 4.59 -5.06 8.96
CA ASP A 15 4.09 -6.43 8.83
C ASP A 15 2.81 -6.61 9.64
N LYS A 16 2.76 -6.09 10.87
CA LYS A 16 1.57 -6.16 11.71
C LYS A 16 0.40 -5.39 11.10
N LEU A 17 0.65 -4.20 10.57
CA LEU A 17 -0.39 -3.39 9.95
C LEU A 17 -0.95 -4.05 8.70
N LEU A 18 -0.08 -4.62 7.87
CA LEU A 18 -0.52 -5.33 6.67
C LEU A 18 -1.40 -6.52 7.03
N ASP A 19 -1.04 -7.29 8.06
CA ASP A 19 -1.81 -8.44 8.48
C ASP A 19 -3.19 -8.06 9.03
N LEU A 20 -3.35 -6.82 9.51
CA LEU A 20 -4.61 -6.32 10.02
C LEU A 20 -5.56 -5.82 8.93
N ILE A 21 -5.08 -5.54 7.72
CA ILE A 21 -5.92 -4.97 6.66
C ILE A 21 -7.19 -5.78 6.42
N PRO A 22 -7.15 -7.11 6.28
CA PRO A 22 -8.37 -7.88 6.05
C PRO A 22 -9.39 -7.78 7.21
N GLU A 23 -8.92 -7.50 8.43
CA GLU A 23 -9.79 -7.32 9.59
C GLU A 23 -10.35 -5.93 9.70
N LEU A 24 -9.57 -4.91 9.29
CA LEU A 24 -9.94 -3.51 9.40
C LEU A 24 -10.81 -3.03 8.25
N VAL A 25 -10.65 -3.62 7.07
CA VAL A 25 -11.37 -3.20 5.86
C VAL A 25 -12.48 -4.20 5.57
N LYS A 26 -13.70 -3.68 5.42
CA LYS A 26 -14.85 -4.51 5.13
C LYS A 26 -14.81 -5.03 3.69
N SER A 27 -15.61 -6.07 3.42
CA SER A 27 -15.82 -6.58 2.07
C SER A 27 -16.13 -5.44 1.11
N LYS A 28 -15.46 -5.46 -0.05
CA LYS A 28 -15.51 -4.41 -1.09
C LYS A 28 -14.92 -3.07 -0.66
N GLY A 29 -14.34 -3.00 0.54
CA GLY A 29 -13.57 -1.83 0.95
C GLY A 29 -12.22 -1.80 0.28
N ARG A 30 -11.56 -0.64 0.30
CA ARG A 30 -10.26 -0.43 -0.33
C ARG A 30 -9.20 -0.09 0.69
N ALA A 31 -8.00 -0.58 0.44
CA ALA A 31 -6.82 -0.22 1.22
C ALA A 31 -5.82 0.47 0.31
N VAL A 32 -5.26 1.56 0.79
CA VAL A 32 -4.21 2.30 0.08
C VAL A 32 -3.02 2.41 1.01
N VAL A 33 -1.85 1.99 0.54
CA VAL A 33 -0.62 2.04 1.32
C VAL A 33 0.40 2.89 0.58
N ILE A 34 0.95 3.87 1.28
CA ILE A 34 2.01 4.73 0.76
C ILE A 34 3.29 4.38 1.51
N SER A 35 4.31 3.97 0.77
CA SER A 35 5.63 3.65 1.31
C SER A 35 6.67 4.58 0.71
N PHE A 36 7.75 4.83 1.47
CA PHE A 36 8.83 5.73 1.07
C PHE A 36 10.16 5.01 0.84
N MET A 37 10.21 3.72 1.13
CA MET A 37 11.40 2.90 0.96
C MET A 37 11.09 1.69 0.08
N SER A 38 12.06 1.32 -0.76
CA SER A 38 11.91 0.18 -1.68
C SER A 38 11.61 -1.13 -0.96
N LEU A 39 12.22 -1.34 0.20
CA LEU A 39 12.00 -2.55 0.97
C LEU A 39 10.57 -2.63 1.50
N GLU A 40 10.03 -1.52 1.98
CA GLU A 40 8.64 -1.44 2.44
C GLU A 40 7.68 -1.69 1.28
N ASP A 41 7.92 -1.05 0.14
CA ASP A 41 7.09 -1.24 -1.04
C ASP A 41 7.07 -2.70 -1.50
N ARG A 42 8.21 -3.38 -1.43
CA ARG A 42 8.31 -4.80 -1.78
C ARG A 42 7.46 -5.65 -0.86
N LYS A 43 7.45 -5.37 0.43
CA LYS A 43 6.61 -6.09 1.40
C LYS A 43 5.12 -5.92 1.08
N VAL A 44 4.71 -4.71 0.78
CA VAL A 44 3.32 -4.41 0.40
C VAL A 44 2.96 -5.17 -0.89
N LYS A 45 3.83 -5.12 -1.88
CA LYS A 45 3.63 -5.81 -3.15
C LYS A 45 3.41 -7.31 -2.96
N VAL A 46 4.27 -7.96 -2.18
CA VAL A 46 4.20 -9.39 -1.95
C VAL A 46 2.92 -9.75 -1.20
N LYS A 47 2.58 -8.99 -0.16
CA LYS A 47 1.38 -9.25 0.63
C LYS A 47 0.11 -9.10 -0.20
N PHE A 48 0.02 -8.03 -0.99
CA PHE A 48 -1.13 -7.78 -1.86
C PHE A 48 -1.28 -8.88 -2.91
N ARG A 49 -0.15 -9.31 -3.51
CA ARG A 49 -0.17 -10.41 -4.48
C ARG A 49 -0.66 -11.70 -3.86
N ASN A 50 -0.20 -12.02 -2.64
CA ASN A 50 -0.61 -13.23 -1.95
C ASN A 50 -2.12 -13.23 -1.68
N TRP A 51 -2.66 -12.12 -1.23
CA TRP A 51 -4.10 -12.01 -0.99
C TRP A 51 -4.91 -12.14 -2.27
N GLN A 52 -4.40 -11.62 -3.39
CA GLN A 52 -5.06 -11.78 -4.68
C GLN A 52 -5.05 -13.26 -5.11
N GLN A 53 -3.94 -13.96 -4.94
CA GLN A 53 -3.85 -15.38 -5.26
C GLN A 53 -4.77 -16.23 -4.37
N GLU A 54 -4.96 -15.84 -3.12
CA GLU A 54 -5.86 -16.51 -2.20
C GLU A 54 -7.35 -16.18 -2.46
N GLY A 55 -7.63 -15.27 -3.36
CA GLY A 55 -9.00 -14.87 -3.66
C GLY A 55 -9.62 -13.91 -2.65
N LEU A 56 -8.81 -13.32 -1.77
CA LEU A 56 -9.29 -12.41 -0.72
C LEU A 56 -9.42 -10.98 -1.22
N ALA A 57 -8.72 -10.61 -2.27
CA ALA A 57 -8.66 -9.23 -2.73
C ALA A 57 -8.25 -9.13 -4.19
N ASN A 58 -8.45 -7.93 -4.76
CA ASN A 58 -7.99 -7.57 -6.09
C ASN A 58 -7.00 -6.42 -6.00
N VAL A 59 -5.82 -6.59 -6.58
CA VAL A 59 -4.83 -5.53 -6.65
C VAL A 59 -5.25 -4.53 -7.71
N LEU A 60 -5.43 -3.27 -7.32
CA LEU A 60 -5.85 -2.20 -8.22
C LEU A 60 -4.68 -1.56 -8.95
N THR A 61 -3.47 -1.65 -8.41
CA THR A 61 -2.27 -1.08 -9.00
C THR A 61 -1.32 -2.18 -9.46
N LYS A 62 -1.15 -2.36 -10.78
CA LYS A 62 -0.17 -3.31 -11.31
C LYS A 62 1.25 -2.87 -11.00
N ARG A 63 1.48 -1.56 -10.99
CA ARG A 63 2.73 -0.93 -10.61
C ARG A 63 2.44 0.12 -9.57
N PRO A 64 3.39 0.41 -8.66
CA PRO A 64 3.17 1.47 -7.68
C PRO A 64 3.01 2.81 -8.40
N LEU A 65 2.08 3.62 -7.90
CA LEU A 65 1.92 4.98 -8.41
C LEU A 65 2.97 5.87 -7.75
N ALA A 66 3.68 6.63 -8.58
CA ALA A 66 4.67 7.58 -8.12
C ALA A 66 4.09 9.00 -8.18
N PRO A 67 4.64 9.94 -7.41
CA PRO A 67 4.20 11.32 -7.49
C PRO A 67 4.58 11.93 -8.84
N THR A 68 3.80 12.92 -9.28
CA THR A 68 4.12 13.71 -10.47
C THR A 68 5.31 14.62 -10.18
N GLU A 69 5.94 15.13 -11.24
CA GLU A 69 7.02 16.11 -11.07
C GLU A 69 6.55 17.35 -10.31
N MET A 70 5.31 17.79 -10.56
CA MET A 70 4.74 18.92 -9.86
C MET A 70 4.63 18.66 -8.36
N GLU A 71 4.21 17.46 -7.97
CA GLU A 71 4.13 17.09 -6.56
C GLU A 71 5.51 17.07 -5.90
N ILE A 72 6.54 16.59 -6.61
CA ILE A 72 7.91 16.57 -6.13
C ILE A 72 8.44 17.99 -5.94
N GLN A 73 8.11 18.92 -6.86
CA GLN A 73 8.53 20.30 -6.73
C GLN A 73 7.90 21.01 -5.53
N VAL A 74 6.63 20.72 -5.26
CA VAL A 74 5.92 21.29 -4.10
C VAL A 74 6.37 20.63 -2.81
N ASN A 75 6.60 19.32 -2.83
CA ASN A 75 7.03 18.56 -1.66
C ASN A 75 8.12 17.58 -2.06
N PRO A 76 9.40 17.97 -1.98
CA PRO A 76 10.51 17.09 -2.36
C PRO A 76 10.55 15.75 -1.61
N ALA A 77 9.98 15.69 -0.40
CA ALA A 77 9.93 14.44 0.36
C ALA A 77 9.08 13.38 -0.32
N SER A 78 8.16 13.76 -1.22
CA SER A 78 7.32 12.80 -1.94
C SER A 78 8.06 12.03 -3.04
N ARG A 79 9.29 12.42 -3.39
CA ARG A 79 10.03 11.81 -4.50
C ARG A 79 10.11 10.30 -4.44
N SER A 80 10.30 9.73 -3.24
CA SER A 80 10.40 8.29 -3.04
C SER A 80 9.09 7.62 -2.69
N ALA A 81 7.98 8.36 -2.67
CA ALA A 81 6.68 7.81 -2.32
C ALA A 81 6.17 6.86 -3.40
N LYS A 82 5.66 5.71 -2.97
CA LYS A 82 5.01 4.73 -3.85
C LYS A 82 3.67 4.35 -3.25
N LEU A 83 2.63 4.44 -4.05
CA LEU A 83 1.26 4.15 -3.62
C LEU A 83 0.78 2.86 -4.27
N ARG A 84 0.26 1.95 -3.45
CA ARG A 84 -0.38 0.73 -3.92
C ARG A 84 -1.78 0.63 -3.33
N ALA A 85 -2.71 0.19 -4.15
CA ALA A 85 -4.11 0.09 -3.78
C ALA A 85 -4.65 -1.32 -4.00
N LEU A 86 -5.58 -1.70 -3.14
CA LEU A 86 -6.17 -3.03 -3.09
C LEU A 86 -7.66 -2.89 -2.76
N GLU A 87 -8.50 -3.76 -3.35
CA GLU A 87 -9.91 -3.84 -3.00
C GLU A 87 -10.19 -5.23 -2.45
N LEU A 88 -10.81 -5.32 -1.27
CA LEU A 88 -11.18 -6.60 -0.68
C LEU A 88 -12.45 -7.15 -1.35
N ASN A 89 -12.46 -8.44 -1.54
CA ASN A 89 -13.61 -9.13 -2.13
C ASN A 89 -14.80 -9.26 -1.18
#